data_0c9729bd17eef51bacfd7b1741c9379c
#
_entry.id   0c9729bd17eef51bacfd7b1741c9379c
#
_cell.length_a   1.000
_cell.length_b   1.000
_cell.length_c   1.000
_cell.angle_alpha   90.00
_cell.angle_beta   90.00
_cell.angle_gamma   90.00
#
_symmetry.space_group_name_H-M   'P 1'
#
loop_
_entity.id
_entity.type
_entity.pdbx_description
1 polymer ?
#
loop_
_entity_poly.entity_id
_entity_poly.type
_entity_poly.pdbx_seq_one_letter_code
_entity_poly.pdbx_strand_id
1 'polypeptide(L)'
;LPEVVHCTPAMTEEVLDEVQPDKLVLAHMGGWQMWQDVLDRLCGRDVYLDTAFSYGHIQYRDGAVHKWKLMDSDMFKAIVEKHGADRVLFGTDSPWSDQSEAISDIEGLKLPEGVRKKIMGENAARLLRI
;
A
#
# COMPACT_ATOMS: atom_id res chain seq x y z
N LEU A 1 -12.72 -15.43 21.28
CA LEU A 1 -12.12 -14.14 21.65
C LEU A 1 -12.42 -13.17 20.53
N PRO A 2 -12.83 -11.92 20.83
CA PRO A 2 -12.97 -10.92 19.79
C PRO A 2 -11.62 -10.74 19.09
N GLU A 3 -11.63 -10.67 17.76
CA GLU A 3 -10.44 -10.35 16.98
C GLU A 3 -9.94 -8.98 17.43
N VAL A 4 -8.77 -8.94 18.01
CA VAL A 4 -8.15 -7.67 18.38
C VAL A 4 -7.49 -7.11 17.14
N VAL A 5 -8.06 -6.05 16.59
CA VAL A 5 -7.48 -5.34 15.46
C VAL A 5 -6.43 -4.38 16.00
N HIS A 6 -5.18 -4.63 15.68
CA HIS A 6 -4.06 -3.75 15.99
C HIS A 6 -3.80 -2.83 14.80
N CYS A 7 -3.52 -1.56 15.05
CA CYS A 7 -3.10 -0.60 14.03
C CYS A 7 -4.14 -0.37 12.91
N THR A 8 -5.28 0.17 13.28
CA THR A 8 -6.27 0.65 12.30
C THR A 8 -5.86 2.00 11.70
N PRO A 9 -6.38 2.41 10.52
CA PRO A 9 -6.16 3.76 10.00
C PRO A 9 -6.57 4.87 10.99
N ALA A 10 -7.61 4.67 11.78
CA ALA A 10 -8.02 5.61 12.83
C ALA A 10 -6.97 5.74 13.94
N MET A 11 -6.40 4.63 14.43
CA MET A 11 -5.31 4.65 15.41
C MET A 11 -4.05 5.30 14.85
N THR A 12 -3.74 5.05 13.58
CA THR A 12 -2.62 5.68 12.91
C THR A 12 -2.83 7.19 12.78
N GLU A 13 -4.04 7.61 12.45
CA GLU A 13 -4.41 9.03 12.39
C GLU A 13 -4.21 9.73 13.75
N GLU A 14 -4.67 9.13 14.84
CA GLU A 14 -4.47 9.65 16.21
C GLU A 14 -2.98 9.83 16.53
N VAL A 15 -2.15 8.84 16.20
CA VAL A 15 -0.70 8.94 16.41
C VAL A 15 -0.08 10.05 15.56
N LEU A 16 -0.50 10.19 14.31
CA LEU A 16 0.01 11.24 13.41
C LEU A 16 -0.44 12.65 13.82
N ASP A 17 -1.56 12.78 14.53
CA ASP A 17 -2.01 14.06 15.07
C ASP A 17 -1.15 14.51 16.27
N GLU A 18 -0.56 13.57 17.00
CA GLU A 18 0.31 13.85 18.16
C GLU A 18 1.80 13.87 17.80
N VAL A 19 2.22 13.02 16.87
CA VAL A 19 3.63 12.83 16.49
C VAL A 19 3.81 13.05 15.00
N GLN A 20 4.79 13.86 14.62
CA GLN A 20 5.18 14.07 13.23
C GLN A 20 6.52 13.38 12.96
N PRO A 21 6.54 12.11 12.54
CA PRO A 21 7.77 11.41 12.22
C PRO A 21 8.39 11.98 10.94
N ASP A 22 9.72 12.09 10.91
CA ASP A 22 10.44 12.53 9.71
C ASP A 22 10.15 11.64 8.49
N LYS A 23 10.05 10.35 8.73
CA LYS A 23 9.76 9.35 7.70
C LYS A 23 8.99 8.20 8.32
N LEU A 24 7.81 7.95 7.80
CA LEU A 24 6.98 6.81 8.18
C LEU A 24 6.48 6.11 6.94
N VAL A 25 6.70 4.81 6.85
CA VAL A 25 6.12 3.93 5.83
C VAL A 25 5.09 3.06 6.48
N LEU A 26 3.88 3.12 5.98
CA LEU A 26 2.77 2.28 6.42
C LEU A 26 2.62 1.10 5.47
N ALA A 27 2.79 -0.10 6.01
CA ALA A 27 2.64 -1.33 5.25
C ALA A 27 1.19 -1.54 4.77
N HIS A 28 1.04 -2.35 3.73
CA HIS A 28 -0.26 -2.79 3.22
C HIS A 28 -1.20 -1.62 2.91
N MET A 29 -0.69 -0.64 2.16
CA MET A 29 -1.41 0.58 1.80
C MET A 29 -2.00 1.32 3.01
N GLY A 30 -1.38 1.20 4.18
CA GLY A 30 -1.77 1.92 5.39
C GLY A 30 -2.87 1.28 6.23
N GLY A 31 -3.48 0.19 5.77
CA GLY A 31 -4.53 -0.50 6.54
C GLY A 31 -5.15 -1.65 5.77
N TRP A 32 -4.60 -2.84 5.93
CA TRP A 32 -5.04 -4.03 5.21
C TRP A 32 -6.55 -4.27 5.34
N GLN A 33 -7.24 -4.39 4.20
CA GLN A 33 -8.69 -4.51 4.06
C GLN A 33 -9.54 -3.32 4.58
N MET A 34 -8.91 -2.27 5.11
CA MET A 34 -9.59 -1.04 5.58
C MET A 34 -9.33 0.14 4.63
N TRP A 35 -9.31 -0.09 3.33
CA TRP A 35 -8.85 0.90 2.35
C TRP A 35 -9.74 2.12 2.20
N GLN A 36 -11.03 2.01 2.50
CA GLN A 36 -11.90 3.19 2.56
C GLN A 36 -11.48 4.12 3.71
N ASP A 37 -11.17 3.55 4.89
CA ASP A 37 -10.66 4.33 6.02
C ASP A 37 -9.29 4.94 5.72
N VAL A 38 -8.42 4.23 4.99
CA VAL A 38 -7.14 4.80 4.51
C VAL A 38 -7.40 5.99 3.61
N LEU A 39 -8.31 5.85 2.64
CA LEU A 39 -8.67 6.92 1.71
C LEU A 39 -9.19 8.16 2.45
N ASP A 40 -10.01 7.96 3.47
CA ASP A 40 -10.66 9.05 4.20
C ASP A 40 -9.75 9.71 5.25
N ARG A 41 -8.87 8.95 5.91
CA ARG A 41 -8.09 9.39 7.08
C ARG A 41 -6.61 9.63 6.82
N LEU A 42 -5.98 8.79 5.99
CA LEU A 42 -4.52 8.80 5.82
C LEU A 42 -4.05 9.43 4.51
N CYS A 43 -4.87 9.38 3.46
CA CYS A 43 -4.50 9.97 2.19
C CYS A 43 -4.29 11.48 2.29
N GLY A 44 -3.15 11.93 1.74
CA GLY A 44 -2.72 13.33 1.79
C GLY A 44 -1.85 13.68 3.01
N ARG A 45 -1.74 12.81 4.00
CA ARG A 45 -0.82 12.99 5.13
C ARG A 45 0.63 12.73 4.71
N ASP A 46 1.58 13.25 5.47
CA ASP A 46 3.02 13.11 5.20
C ASP A 46 3.57 11.76 5.66
N VAL A 47 3.07 10.71 5.04
CA VAL A 47 3.50 9.33 5.23
C VAL A 47 3.65 8.65 3.88
N TYR A 48 4.41 7.56 3.85
CA TYR A 48 4.49 6.68 2.68
C TYR A 48 3.57 5.48 2.85
N LEU A 49 2.96 5.04 1.76
CA LEU A 49 2.16 3.81 1.71
C LEU A 49 2.90 2.79 0.84
N ASP A 50 3.06 1.55 1.29
CA ASP A 50 3.58 0.51 0.42
C ASP A 50 2.47 -0.38 -0.14
N THR A 51 2.69 -0.94 -1.33
CA THR A 51 1.70 -1.77 -2.03
C THR A 51 1.69 -3.23 -1.59
N ALA A 52 2.57 -3.60 -0.66
CA ALA A 52 2.73 -4.97 -0.23
C ALA A 52 1.40 -5.61 0.17
N PHE A 53 1.12 -6.78 -0.37
CA PHE A 53 -0.03 -7.63 -0.02
C PHE A 53 -1.41 -6.94 -0.07
N SER A 54 -1.58 -5.91 -0.91
CA SER A 54 -2.81 -5.11 -0.93
C SER A 54 -3.60 -5.19 -2.22
N TYR A 55 -2.94 -5.39 -3.35
CA TYR A 55 -3.53 -5.41 -4.68
C TYR A 55 -2.99 -6.59 -5.49
N GLY A 56 -3.83 -7.17 -6.36
CA GLY A 56 -3.45 -8.19 -7.32
C GLY A 56 -3.60 -9.62 -6.81
N HIS A 57 -2.69 -10.50 -7.23
CA HIS A 57 -2.74 -11.91 -6.92
C HIS A 57 -1.93 -12.23 -5.68
N ILE A 58 -2.56 -12.92 -4.74
CA ILE A 58 -1.86 -13.49 -3.58
C ILE A 58 -2.04 -15.00 -3.63
N GLN A 59 -0.93 -15.69 -3.90
CA GLN A 59 -0.90 -17.15 -3.85
C GLN A 59 -0.12 -17.61 -2.61
N TYR A 60 -0.74 -18.48 -1.84
CA TYR A 60 0.01 -19.21 -0.82
C TYR A 60 0.91 -20.28 -1.44
N ARG A 61 2.04 -20.55 -0.79
CA ARG A 61 2.99 -21.60 -1.17
C ARG A 61 2.38 -23.00 -1.32
N ASP A 62 1.26 -23.26 -0.67
CA ASP A 62 0.53 -24.53 -0.71
C ASP A 62 -0.51 -24.60 -1.84
N GLY A 63 -0.57 -23.60 -2.69
CA GLY A 63 -1.56 -23.51 -3.78
C GLY A 63 -2.99 -23.21 -3.30
N ALA A 64 -3.20 -22.95 -2.01
CA ALA A 64 -4.50 -22.55 -1.50
C ALA A 64 -4.84 -21.14 -2.00
N VAL A 65 -5.95 -21.01 -2.70
CA VAL A 65 -6.50 -19.72 -3.08
C VAL A 65 -7.25 -19.15 -1.88
N HIS A 66 -6.60 -18.27 -1.14
CA HIS A 66 -7.29 -17.56 -0.07
C HIS A 66 -8.24 -16.53 -0.66
N LYS A 67 -9.49 -16.59 -0.24
CA LYS A 67 -10.57 -15.68 -0.67
C LYS A 67 -10.52 -14.35 0.10
N TRP A 68 -9.35 -13.76 0.25
CA TRP A 68 -9.29 -12.41 0.78
C TRP A 68 -9.76 -11.42 -0.26
N LYS A 69 -10.61 -10.52 0.14
CA LYS A 69 -11.02 -9.40 -0.70
C LYS A 69 -9.89 -8.38 -0.73
N LEU A 70 -9.04 -8.50 -1.74
CA LEU A 70 -8.03 -7.49 -2.00
C LEU A 70 -8.65 -6.21 -2.56
N MET A 71 -7.87 -5.15 -2.54
CA MET A 71 -8.21 -3.88 -3.16
C MET A 71 -8.46 -4.07 -4.66
N ASP A 72 -9.52 -3.48 -5.18
CA ASP A 72 -9.73 -3.40 -6.61
C ASP A 72 -8.92 -2.25 -7.25
N SER A 73 -8.86 -2.24 -8.58
CA SER A 73 -8.09 -1.24 -9.33
C SER A 73 -8.59 0.19 -9.14
N ASP A 74 -9.89 0.39 -8.95
CA ASP A 74 -10.47 1.71 -8.79
C ASP A 74 -10.09 2.30 -7.43
N MET A 75 -10.16 1.50 -6.37
CA MET A 75 -9.70 1.91 -5.04
C MET A 75 -8.20 2.20 -5.01
N PHE A 76 -7.38 1.37 -5.66
CA PHE A 76 -5.94 1.60 -5.77
C PHE A 76 -5.66 2.96 -6.42
N LYS A 77 -6.29 3.23 -7.55
CA LYS A 77 -6.13 4.50 -8.28
C LYS A 77 -6.62 5.70 -7.46
N ALA A 78 -7.75 5.54 -6.76
CA ALA A 78 -8.29 6.60 -5.90
C ALA A 78 -7.32 6.95 -4.75
N ILE A 79 -6.71 5.94 -4.11
CA ILE A 79 -5.72 6.16 -3.07
C ILE A 79 -4.47 6.85 -3.65
N VAL A 80 -3.93 6.37 -4.76
CA VAL A 80 -2.76 6.97 -5.41
C VAL A 80 -3.01 8.44 -5.80
N GLU A 81 -4.18 8.73 -6.34
CA GLU A 81 -4.57 10.09 -6.73
C GLU A 81 -4.68 11.01 -5.52
N LYS A 82 -5.44 10.61 -4.50
CA LYS A 82 -5.67 11.43 -3.30
C LYS A 82 -4.44 11.57 -2.42
N HIS A 83 -3.65 10.49 -2.27
CA HIS A 83 -2.44 10.50 -1.45
C HIS A 83 -1.27 11.21 -2.12
N GLY A 84 -1.17 11.09 -3.40
CA GLY A 84 -0.05 11.56 -4.22
C GLY A 84 0.93 10.43 -4.55
N ALA A 85 1.15 10.22 -5.85
CA ALA A 85 2.00 9.15 -6.36
C ALA A 85 3.45 9.19 -5.83
N ASP A 86 3.92 10.35 -5.38
CA ASP A 86 5.28 10.56 -4.85
C ASP A 86 5.53 9.87 -3.50
N ARG A 87 4.48 9.43 -2.82
CA ARG A 87 4.54 8.79 -1.49
C ARG A 87 3.96 7.38 -1.48
N VAL A 88 3.86 6.76 -2.65
CA VAL A 88 3.50 5.35 -2.76
C VAL A 88 4.74 4.55 -3.17
N LEU A 89 5.02 3.48 -2.45
CA LEU A 89 6.19 2.61 -2.64
C LEU A 89 5.74 1.24 -3.11
N PHE A 90 6.49 0.64 -4.04
CA PHE A 90 6.29 -0.74 -4.41
C PHE A 90 6.83 -1.68 -3.34
N GLY A 91 6.01 -2.58 -2.88
CA GLY A 91 6.36 -3.67 -1.96
C GLY A 91 5.63 -4.95 -2.34
N THR A 92 6.16 -6.11 -1.95
CA THR A 92 5.61 -7.42 -2.31
C THR A 92 5.21 -8.28 -1.12
N ASP A 93 5.76 -7.99 0.06
CA ASP A 93 5.61 -8.86 1.24
C ASP A 93 6.11 -10.29 1.01
N SER A 94 7.17 -10.44 0.19
CA SER A 94 7.79 -11.75 -0.04
C SER A 94 8.32 -12.35 1.28
N PRO A 95 8.08 -13.63 1.58
CA PRO A 95 7.66 -14.71 0.67
C PRO A 95 6.14 -14.96 0.61
N TRP A 96 5.32 -14.11 1.19
CA TRP A 96 3.86 -14.30 1.20
C TRP A 96 3.22 -14.01 -0.16
N SER A 97 3.86 -13.19 -0.99
CA SER A 97 3.46 -12.90 -2.36
C SER A 97 4.65 -13.11 -3.30
N ASP A 98 4.37 -13.53 -4.53
CA ASP A 98 5.39 -13.65 -5.57
C ASP A 98 5.75 -12.29 -6.13
N GLN A 99 7.05 -12.00 -6.23
CA GLN A 99 7.54 -10.71 -6.68
C GLN A 99 7.21 -10.43 -8.14
N SER A 100 7.29 -11.44 -9.00
CA SER A 100 7.03 -11.29 -10.44
C SER A 100 5.56 -11.05 -10.70
N GLU A 101 4.68 -11.73 -9.95
CA GLU A 101 3.23 -11.50 -10.01
C GLU A 101 2.89 -10.10 -9.52
N ALA A 102 3.44 -9.67 -8.39
CA ALA A 102 3.20 -8.32 -7.87
C ALA A 102 3.62 -7.21 -8.86
N ILE A 103 4.76 -7.39 -9.55
CA ILE A 103 5.19 -6.47 -10.62
C ILE A 103 4.15 -6.45 -11.74
N SER A 104 3.75 -7.63 -12.23
CA SER A 104 2.78 -7.77 -13.32
C SER A 104 1.43 -7.16 -12.97
N ASP A 105 0.99 -7.31 -11.72
CA ASP A 105 -0.27 -6.74 -11.24
C ASP A 105 -0.25 -5.20 -11.26
N ILE A 106 0.83 -4.59 -10.78
CA ILE A 106 0.97 -3.12 -10.82
C ILE A 106 1.09 -2.62 -12.27
N GLU A 107 1.81 -3.32 -13.13
CA GLU A 107 1.89 -2.98 -14.56
C GLU A 107 0.53 -3.12 -15.25
N GLY A 108 -0.25 -4.12 -14.87
CA GLY A 108 -1.62 -4.36 -15.37
C GLY A 108 -2.62 -3.25 -15.05
N LEU A 109 -2.35 -2.41 -14.04
CA LEU A 109 -3.15 -1.22 -13.72
C LEU A 109 -3.12 -0.16 -14.82
N LYS A 110 -2.13 -0.20 -15.71
CA LYS A 110 -1.93 0.79 -16.80
C LYS A 110 -1.93 2.23 -16.28
N LEU A 111 -1.23 2.44 -15.18
CA LEU A 111 -1.02 3.78 -14.64
C LEU A 111 -0.24 4.64 -15.64
N PRO A 112 -0.42 5.98 -15.62
CA PRO A 112 0.46 6.87 -16.39
C PRO A 112 1.94 6.54 -16.12
N GLU A 113 2.78 6.59 -17.15
CA GLU A 113 4.18 6.14 -17.04
C GLU A 113 4.95 6.82 -15.91
N GLY A 114 4.77 8.13 -15.72
CA GLY A 114 5.40 8.87 -14.64
C GLY A 114 4.95 8.40 -13.25
N VAL A 115 3.67 8.08 -13.08
CA VAL A 115 3.13 7.53 -11.83
C VAL A 115 3.71 6.13 -11.57
N ARG A 116 3.70 5.28 -12.60
CA ARG A 116 4.25 3.92 -12.51
C ARG A 116 5.72 3.92 -12.10
N LYS A 117 6.56 4.71 -12.76
CA LYS A 117 8.00 4.81 -12.44
C LYS A 117 8.24 5.25 -11.01
N LYS A 118 7.49 6.24 -10.53
CA LYS A 118 7.57 6.70 -9.14
C LYS A 118 7.29 5.56 -8.17
N ILE A 119 6.17 4.87 -8.33
CA ILE A 119 5.77 3.78 -7.45
C ILE A 119 6.78 2.63 -7.52
N MET A 120 7.19 2.23 -8.72
CA MET A 120 8.04 1.04 -8.93
C MET A 120 9.48 1.20 -8.44
N GLY A 121 9.98 2.41 -8.19
CA GLY A 121 11.34 2.54 -7.68
C GLY A 121 11.83 3.95 -7.41
N GLU A 122 11.43 4.96 -8.17
CA GLU A 122 11.97 6.32 -8.01
C GLU A 122 11.71 6.90 -6.62
N ASN A 123 10.53 6.64 -6.05
CA ASN A 123 10.19 7.09 -4.70
C ASN A 123 11.06 6.42 -3.63
N ALA A 124 11.26 5.12 -3.74
CA ALA A 124 12.13 4.39 -2.81
C ALA A 124 13.58 4.86 -2.92
N ALA A 125 14.10 5.04 -4.13
CA ALA A 125 15.43 5.56 -4.36
C ALA A 125 15.62 6.94 -3.73
N ARG A 126 14.65 7.84 -3.91
CA ARG A 126 14.67 9.17 -3.29
C ARG A 126 14.60 9.11 -1.78
N LEU A 127 13.71 8.27 -1.22
CA LEU A 127 13.54 8.10 0.23
C LEU A 127 14.82 7.58 0.89
N LEU A 128 15.48 6.62 0.25
CA LEU A 128 16.70 5.97 0.74
C LEU A 128 17.99 6.71 0.34
N ARG A 129 17.88 7.73 -0.50
CA ARG A 129 19.03 8.50 -1.02
C ARG A 129 20.06 7.66 -1.78
N ILE A 130 19.58 6.77 -2.63
CA ILE A 130 20.40 5.91 -3.49
C ILE A 130 20.18 6.19 -4.97
#